data_dbc95d57e001720b1af9392225605695
#
_entry.id   dbc95d57e001720b1af9392225605695
#
_cell.length_a   1.000
_cell.length_b   1.000
_cell.length_c   1.000
_cell.angle_alpha   90.00
_cell.angle_beta   90.00
_cell.angle_gamma   90.00
#
_symmetry.space_group_name_H-M   'P 1'
#
loop_
_entity.id
_entity.type
_entity.pdbx_description
1 polymer ?
#
loop_
_entity_poly.entity_id
_entity_poly.type
_entity_poly.pdbx_seq_one_letter_code
_entity_poly.pdbx_strand_id
1 'polypeptide(L)' 'MVNPIFYVIAIMGCSDSGQACQQQRVEPIHYVTPAACQAAMPAALARNSDLDYPMIQAACRASGPTLARRASGAAEQG' A
#
# COMPACT_ATOMS: atom_id res chain seq x y z
N MET A 1 10.82 22.84 8.53
CA MET A 1 9.42 22.46 8.33
C MET A 1 9.35 21.00 7.96
N VAL A 2 8.39 20.29 8.53
CA VAL A 2 8.25 18.85 8.34
C VAL A 2 7.29 18.60 7.18
N ASN A 3 7.70 17.75 6.26
CA ASN A 3 6.80 17.32 5.20
C ASN A 3 5.74 16.40 5.76
N PRO A 4 4.49 16.59 5.39
CA PRO A 4 3.44 15.74 5.92
C PRO A 4 3.59 14.31 5.41
N ILE A 5 3.26 13.37 6.28
CA ILE A 5 3.15 11.98 5.90
C ILE A 5 1.78 11.79 5.26
N PHE A 6 1.73 11.06 4.19
CA PHE A 6 0.49 10.69 3.55
C PHE A 6 0.43 9.17 3.42
N TYR A 7 -0.72 8.67 3.03
CA TYR A 7 -0.93 7.23 2.92
C TYR A 7 -1.33 6.87 1.51
N VAL A 8 -0.85 5.74 1.04
CA VAL A 8 -1.15 5.24 -0.30
C VAL A 8 -1.64 3.81 -0.18
N ILE A 9 -2.38 3.36 -1.17
CA ILE A 9 -2.85 1.98 -1.23
C ILE A 9 -1.93 1.20 -2.15
N ALA A 10 -1.32 0.17 -1.61
CA ALA A 10 -0.51 -0.77 -2.38
C ALA A 10 -1.38 -1.98 -2.72
N ILE A 11 -1.39 -2.35 -3.98
CA ILE A 11 -2.15 -3.50 -4.46
C ILE A 11 -1.18 -4.65 -4.62
N MET A 12 -1.49 -5.76 -3.98
CA MET A 12 -0.62 -6.93 -3.98
C MET A 12 -1.32 -8.11 -4.63
N GLY A 13 -0.57 -8.83 -5.45
CA GLY A 13 -1.03 -10.10 -6.00
C GLY A 13 -0.52 -11.24 -5.15
N CYS A 14 -1.41 -12.14 -4.78
CA CYS A 14 -1.10 -13.21 -3.85
C CYS A 14 -1.39 -14.56 -4.47
N SER A 15 -0.72 -15.60 -3.97
CA SER A 15 -0.99 -16.97 -4.36
C SER A 15 -2.32 -17.43 -3.79
N ASP A 16 -2.75 -18.64 -4.20
CA ASP A 16 -4.00 -19.23 -3.72
C ASP A 16 -4.09 -19.27 -2.21
N SER A 17 -2.97 -19.57 -1.57
CA SER A 17 -2.94 -19.67 -0.11
C SER A 17 -2.95 -18.30 0.56
N GLY A 18 -2.68 -17.24 -0.19
CA GLY A 18 -2.57 -15.91 0.39
C GLY A 18 -1.25 -15.68 1.11
N GLN A 19 -0.32 -16.62 1.07
CA GLN A 19 0.94 -16.50 1.79
C GLN A 19 2.01 -15.78 1.00
N ALA A 20 2.08 -15.99 -0.30
CA ALA A 20 3.08 -15.36 -1.15
C ALA A 20 2.45 -14.18 -1.84
N CYS A 21 2.71 -12.98 -1.33
CA CYS A 21 2.15 -11.75 -1.87
C CYS A 21 3.26 -10.85 -2.33
N GLN A 22 3.07 -10.22 -3.49
CA GLN A 22 4.03 -9.26 -4.04
C GLN A 22 3.28 -8.01 -4.43
N GLN A 23 3.90 -6.86 -4.17
CA GLN A 23 3.33 -5.59 -4.54
C GLN A 23 3.35 -5.47 -6.06
N GLN A 24 2.18 -5.23 -6.64
CA GLN A 24 2.04 -5.11 -8.09
C GLN A 24 1.85 -3.66 -8.52
N ARG A 25 1.12 -2.89 -7.73
CA ARG A 25 0.82 -1.50 -8.05
C ARG A 25 0.73 -0.70 -6.78
N VAL A 26 0.97 0.60 -6.91
CA VAL A 26 0.68 1.57 -5.87
C VAL A 26 -0.25 2.59 -6.49
N GLU A 27 -1.41 2.78 -5.86
CA GLU A 27 -2.36 3.77 -6.35
C GLU A 27 -1.78 5.17 -6.23
N PRO A 28 -2.00 6.04 -7.22
CA PRO A 28 -1.40 7.37 -7.20
C PRO A 28 -2.10 8.36 -6.27
N ILE A 29 -3.16 7.94 -5.60
CA ILE A 29 -3.94 8.82 -4.75
C ILE A 29 -3.31 8.86 -3.36
N HIS A 30 -3.17 10.07 -2.80
CA HIS A 30 -2.64 10.27 -1.47
C HIS A 30 -3.76 10.54 -0.49
N TYR A 31 -3.73 9.88 0.65
CA TYR A 31 -4.72 10.06 1.70
C TYR A 31 -4.02 10.67 2.91
N VAL A 32 -4.70 11.58 3.57
CA VAL A 32 -4.08 12.30 4.70
C VAL A 32 -4.21 11.53 6.01
N THR A 33 -5.11 10.56 6.08
CA THR A 33 -5.27 9.75 7.29
C THR A 33 -5.35 8.28 6.94
N PRO A 34 -4.97 7.39 7.88
CA PRO A 34 -5.14 5.95 7.64
C PRO A 34 -6.60 5.56 7.44
N ALA A 35 -7.51 6.23 8.16
CA ALA A 35 -8.93 5.90 8.04
C ALA A 35 -9.44 6.18 6.63
N ALA A 36 -9.04 7.32 6.05
CA ALA A 36 -9.44 7.65 4.69
C ALA A 36 -8.88 6.63 3.70
N CYS A 37 -7.64 6.21 3.92
CA CYS A 37 -7.01 5.20 3.06
C CYS A 37 -7.75 3.88 3.14
N GLN A 38 -8.08 3.43 4.35
CA GLN A 38 -8.77 2.17 4.54
C GLN A 38 -10.18 2.20 3.94
N ALA A 39 -10.85 3.34 4.06
CA ALA A 39 -12.19 3.47 3.50
C ALA A 39 -12.18 3.36 1.97
N ALA A 40 -11.07 3.68 1.34
CA ALA A 40 -10.95 3.63 -0.11
C ALA A 40 -10.49 2.28 -0.62
N MET A 41 -10.11 1.35 0.25
CA MET A 41 -9.55 0.07 -0.18
C MET A 41 -10.49 -0.77 -1.03
N PRO A 42 -11.78 -0.90 -0.69
CA PRO A 42 -12.66 -1.71 -1.53
C PRO A 42 -12.75 -1.20 -2.97
N ALA A 43 -12.83 0.11 -3.14
CA ALA A 43 -12.87 0.69 -4.48
C ALA A 43 -11.55 0.48 -5.20
N ALA A 44 -10.44 0.57 -4.47
CA ALA A 44 -9.12 0.33 -5.07
C ALA A 44 -8.99 -1.11 -5.55
N LEU A 45 -9.46 -2.06 -4.78
CA LEU A 45 -9.46 -3.46 -5.20
C LEU A 45 -10.31 -3.66 -6.45
N ALA A 46 -11.46 -3.02 -6.50
CA ALA A 46 -12.33 -3.13 -7.67
C ALA A 46 -11.65 -2.57 -8.91
N ARG A 47 -10.92 -1.45 -8.76
CA ARG A 47 -10.23 -0.85 -9.89
C ARG A 47 -9.07 -1.70 -10.39
N ASN A 48 -8.54 -2.56 -9.55
CA ASN A 48 -7.37 -3.38 -9.88
C ASN A 48 -7.72 -4.86 -10.04
N SER A 49 -8.97 -5.17 -10.28
CA SER A 49 -9.41 -6.55 -10.45
C SER A 49 -8.92 -7.17 -11.76
N ASP A 50 -8.27 -6.38 -12.61
CA ASP A 50 -7.70 -6.87 -13.85
C ASP A 50 -6.37 -7.60 -13.64
N LEU A 51 -5.81 -7.56 -12.44
CA LEU A 51 -4.56 -8.26 -12.17
C LEU A 51 -4.78 -9.77 -12.21
N ASP A 52 -3.83 -10.45 -12.83
CA ASP A 52 -3.93 -11.88 -13.08
C ASP A 52 -3.33 -12.68 -11.93
N TYR A 53 -4.01 -12.65 -10.79
CA TYR A 53 -3.59 -13.37 -9.59
C TYR A 53 -4.80 -14.04 -8.96
N PRO A 54 -4.62 -15.20 -8.33
CA PRO A 54 -5.73 -15.86 -7.65
C PRO A 54 -6.34 -15.00 -6.56
N MET A 55 -5.52 -14.24 -5.85
CA MET A 55 -5.99 -13.33 -4.81
C MET A 55 -5.33 -11.99 -4.95
N ILE A 56 -6.10 -10.94 -4.68
CA ILE A 56 -5.60 -9.58 -4.70
C ILE A 56 -5.90 -8.96 -3.35
N GLN A 57 -4.90 -8.29 -2.79
CA GLN A 57 -5.05 -7.63 -1.50
C GLN A 57 -4.63 -6.19 -1.61
N ALA A 58 -5.19 -5.36 -0.74
CA ALA A 58 -4.83 -3.96 -0.63
C ALA A 58 -4.28 -3.68 0.74
N ALA A 59 -3.28 -2.84 0.82
CA ALA A 59 -2.69 -2.44 2.09
C ALA A 59 -2.45 -0.95 2.06
N CYS A 60 -2.81 -0.27 3.15
CA CYS A 60 -2.50 1.15 3.31
C CYS A 60 -1.10 1.27 3.88
N ARG A 61 -0.29 2.09 3.23
CA ARG A 61 1.10 2.30 3.64
C ARG A 61 1.36 3.78 3.82
N ALA A 62 2.05 4.12 4.90
CA ALA A 62 2.50 5.47 5.11
C ALA A 62 3.66 5.78 4.17
N SER A 63 3.69 7.00 3.67
CA SER A 63 4.70 7.41 2.71
C SER A 63 5.05 8.88 2.97
N GLY A 64 6.17 9.30 2.40
CA GLY A 64 6.63 10.67 2.55
C GLY A 64 8.13 10.70 2.72
N PRO A 65 8.77 11.86 2.50
CA PRO A 65 10.23 11.93 2.54
C PRO A 65 10.81 11.55 3.90
N THR A 66 10.20 11.99 4.98
CA THR A 66 10.69 11.66 6.32
C THR A 66 10.54 10.17 6.58
N LEU A 67 9.43 9.60 6.16
CA LEU A 67 9.20 8.19 6.38
C LEU A 67 10.09 7.33 5.50
N ALA A 68 10.42 7.79 4.31
CA ALA A 68 11.32 7.05 3.43
C ALA A 68 12.68 6.87 4.09
N ARG A 69 13.17 7.90 4.75
CA ARG A 69 14.42 7.83 5.47
C ARG A 69 14.34 6.86 6.64
N ARG A 70 13.22 6.91 7.34
CA ARG A 70 12.96 6.01 8.45
C ARG A 70 12.82 4.58 7.98
N ALA A 71 12.19 4.40 6.85
CA ALA A 71 11.98 3.07 6.30
C ALA A 71 13.28 2.40 5.96
N SER A 72 14.28 3.16 5.51
CA SER A 72 15.59 2.60 5.26
C SER A 72 16.19 2.03 6.54
N GLY A 73 16.11 2.78 7.63
CA GLY A 73 16.58 2.29 8.91
C GLY A 73 15.81 1.11 9.41
N ALA A 74 14.49 1.16 9.25
CA ALA A 74 13.65 0.06 9.68
C ALA A 74 13.93 -1.21 8.88
N ALA A 75 14.19 -1.06 7.60
CA ALA A 75 14.51 -2.20 6.76
C ALA A 75 15.79 -2.88 7.22
N GLU A 76 16.73 -2.10 7.70
CA GLU A 76 17.96 -2.66 8.23
C GLU A 76 17.74 -3.43 9.50
N GLN A 77 16.75 -3.04 10.26
CA GLN A 77 16.42 -3.69 11.51
C GLN A 77 15.59 -4.93 11.31
N GLY A 78 14.79 -4.94 10.28
CA GLY A 78 13.80 -5.96 10.05
C GLY A 78 14.32 -7.26 9.54
#